data_86acfa90b9f545074b6c04a5173fa18f
#
_entry.id   86acfa90b9f545074b6c04a5173fa18f
#
_cell.length_a   1.000
_cell.length_b   1.000
_cell.length_c   1.000
_cell.angle_alpha   90.00
_cell.angle_beta   90.00
_cell.angle_gamma   90.00
#
_symmetry.space_group_name_H-M   'P 1'
#
loop_
_entity.id
_entity.type
_entity.pdbx_description
1 polymer ?
#
loop_
_entity_poly.entity_id
_entity_poly.type
_entity_poly.pdbx_seq_one_letter_code
_entity_poly.pdbx_strand_id
1 'polypeptide(L)'
;MTYLSDDEQYGNFEIPVPEITEDVYSNALISAYIQRTYDDDTPERWSQLPQVFINSDSSTSAYLSFGEGFIRISFQSNESVGNLFDRFSGRVLKLIIVN
;
A
#
# COMPACT_ATOMS: atom_id res chain seq x y z
N MET A 1 11.21 -1.70 -3.85
CA MET A 1 10.76 -1.08 -2.59
C MET A 1 11.69 0.04 -2.19
N THR A 2 11.15 1.05 -1.50
CA THR A 2 11.97 2.13 -0.93
C THR A 2 12.82 1.61 0.22
N TYR A 3 12.25 0.70 1.01
CA TYR A 3 12.95 0.06 2.11
C TYR A 3 12.55 -1.42 2.21
N LEU A 4 13.49 -2.26 2.58
CA LEU A 4 13.28 -3.68 2.88
C LEU A 4 14.17 -4.04 4.07
N SER A 5 13.58 -4.62 5.11
CA SER A 5 14.35 -5.05 6.29
C SER A 5 15.27 -6.23 5.99
N ASP A 6 16.30 -6.45 6.85
CA ASP A 6 17.28 -7.52 6.65
C ASP A 6 16.65 -8.90 6.65
N ASP A 7 15.61 -9.12 7.46
CA ASP A 7 14.86 -10.38 7.51
C ASP A 7 13.76 -10.47 6.45
N GLU A 8 13.58 -9.41 5.65
CA GLU A 8 12.55 -9.27 4.63
C GLU A 8 11.12 -9.40 5.14
N GLN A 9 10.89 -9.28 6.43
CA GLN A 9 9.55 -9.35 7.02
C GLN A 9 8.82 -8.00 7.04
N TYR A 10 9.54 -6.92 6.74
CA TYR A 10 8.98 -5.58 6.59
C TYR A 10 9.56 -4.90 5.37
N GLY A 11 8.71 -4.19 4.65
CA GLY A 11 9.13 -3.35 3.54
C GLY A 11 8.14 -2.24 3.29
N ASN A 12 8.53 -1.21 2.55
CA ASN A 12 7.62 -0.14 2.21
C ASN A 12 7.96 0.49 0.86
N PHE A 13 6.93 1.14 0.28
CA PHE A 13 7.06 2.08 -0.82
C PHE A 13 6.74 3.46 -0.30
N GLU A 14 7.63 4.41 -0.54
CA GLU A 14 7.38 5.81 -0.26
C GLU A 14 7.14 6.54 -1.58
N ILE A 15 6.00 7.22 -1.66
CA ILE A 15 5.53 7.85 -2.90
C ILE A 15 5.35 9.34 -2.63
N PRO A 16 6.03 10.21 -3.40
CA PRO A 16 5.79 11.66 -3.28
C PRO A 16 4.36 12.03 -3.68
N VAL A 17 3.69 12.80 -2.83
CA VAL A 17 2.36 13.34 -3.09
C VAL A 17 2.36 14.80 -2.65
N PRO A 18 2.79 15.72 -3.53
CA PRO A 18 2.89 17.15 -3.18
C PRO A 18 1.57 17.78 -2.74
N GLU A 19 0.45 17.19 -3.15
CA GLU A 19 -0.89 17.65 -2.75
C GLU A 19 -1.15 17.52 -1.26
N ILE A 20 -0.36 16.71 -0.55
CA ILE A 20 -0.44 16.61 0.92
C ILE A 20 0.39 17.75 1.51
N THR A 21 -0.22 18.91 1.58
CA THR A 21 0.34 20.10 2.24
C THR A 21 0.23 19.96 3.75
N GLU A 22 0.82 20.90 4.49
CA GLU A 22 0.69 20.90 5.94
C GLU A 22 -0.78 20.94 6.38
N ASP A 23 -1.62 21.70 5.72
CA ASP A 23 -3.05 21.79 6.03
C ASP A 23 -3.76 20.46 5.76
N VAL A 24 -3.50 19.84 4.63
CA VAL A 24 -4.05 18.53 4.27
C VAL A 24 -3.58 17.47 5.27
N TYR A 25 -2.29 17.46 5.60
CA TYR A 25 -1.73 16.54 6.59
C TYR A 25 -2.45 16.65 7.94
N SER A 26 -2.75 17.88 8.38
CA SER A 26 -3.32 18.13 9.72
C SER A 26 -4.83 17.93 9.78
N ASN A 27 -5.55 18.14 8.68
CA ASN A 27 -7.01 18.28 8.71
C ASN A 27 -7.77 17.36 7.76
N ALA A 28 -7.15 16.79 6.75
CA ALA A 28 -7.84 15.99 5.75
C ALA A 28 -7.94 14.52 6.16
N LEU A 29 -8.94 13.83 5.59
CA LEU A 29 -9.03 12.38 5.61
C LEU A 29 -8.37 11.85 4.34
N ILE A 30 -7.44 10.90 4.50
CA ILE A 30 -6.74 10.29 3.40
C ILE A 30 -6.99 8.78 3.44
N SER A 31 -7.44 8.25 2.31
CA SER A 31 -7.62 6.81 2.15
C SER A 31 -7.02 6.35 0.82
N ALA A 32 -6.64 5.09 0.76
CA ALA A 32 -6.01 4.51 -0.41
C ALA A 32 -6.66 3.17 -0.76
N TYR A 33 -6.72 2.91 -2.07
CA TYR A 33 -7.29 1.69 -2.63
C TYR A 33 -6.30 1.11 -3.63
N ILE A 34 -6.13 -0.20 -3.59
CA ILE A 34 -5.33 -0.93 -4.57
C ILE A 34 -6.27 -1.59 -5.57
N GLN A 35 -5.97 -1.45 -6.85
CA GLN A 35 -6.71 -2.12 -7.90
C GLN A 35 -6.40 -3.62 -7.87
N ARG A 36 -7.46 -4.42 -7.85
CA ARG A 36 -7.38 -5.87 -7.94
C ARG A 36 -7.73 -6.30 -9.35
N THR A 37 -6.78 -6.92 -10.04
CA THR A 37 -6.95 -7.45 -11.37
C THR A 37 -6.94 -8.97 -11.34
N TYR A 38 -7.65 -9.59 -12.27
CA TYR A 38 -7.79 -11.04 -12.32
C TYR A 38 -7.49 -11.52 -13.75
N ASP A 39 -6.94 -12.71 -13.86
CA ASP A 39 -6.57 -13.31 -15.16
C ASP A 39 -7.77 -13.92 -15.89
N ASP A 40 -8.92 -13.98 -15.25
CA ASP A 40 -10.15 -14.49 -15.81
C ASP A 40 -11.17 -13.36 -16.10
N ASP A 41 -12.42 -13.70 -16.36
CA ASP A 41 -13.49 -12.74 -16.63
C ASP A 41 -14.01 -12.02 -15.37
N THR A 42 -13.39 -12.22 -14.22
CA THR A 42 -13.78 -11.54 -12.98
C THR A 42 -13.55 -10.04 -13.12
N PRO A 43 -14.57 -9.20 -12.86
CA PRO A 43 -14.39 -7.75 -12.95
C PRO A 43 -13.31 -7.23 -11.99
N GLU A 44 -12.59 -6.22 -12.43
CA GLU A 44 -11.63 -5.52 -11.59
C GLU A 44 -12.34 -4.87 -10.40
N ARG A 45 -11.62 -4.82 -9.28
CA ARG A 45 -12.13 -4.24 -8.03
C ARG A 45 -11.10 -3.35 -7.38
N TRP A 46 -11.57 -2.49 -6.52
CA TRP A 46 -10.73 -1.68 -5.63
C TRP A 46 -10.81 -2.25 -4.22
N SER A 47 -9.65 -2.49 -3.61
CA SER A 47 -9.56 -2.93 -2.22
C SER A 47 -8.95 -1.82 -1.38
N GLN A 48 -9.66 -1.39 -0.35
CA GLN A 48 -9.19 -0.34 0.54
C GLN A 48 -8.08 -0.85 1.45
N LEU A 49 -7.07 -0.03 1.66
CA LEU A 49 -6.06 -0.29 2.69
C LEU A 49 -6.59 0.17 4.06
N PRO A 50 -6.27 -0.53 5.14
CA PRO A 50 -5.37 -1.68 5.22
C PRO A 50 -5.98 -2.98 4.68
N GLN A 51 -5.11 -3.88 4.22
CA GLN A 51 -5.48 -5.21 3.75
C GLN A 51 -4.60 -6.26 4.40
N VAL A 52 -5.17 -7.44 4.61
CA VAL A 52 -4.41 -8.62 5.05
C VAL A 52 -4.56 -9.70 3.98
N PHE A 53 -3.43 -10.16 3.48
CA PHE A 53 -3.38 -11.22 2.48
C PHE A 53 -2.98 -12.51 3.19
N ILE A 54 -3.86 -13.52 3.14
CA ILE A 54 -3.65 -14.79 3.84
C ILE A 54 -3.37 -15.87 2.82
N ASN A 55 -2.22 -16.53 2.98
CA ASN A 55 -1.88 -17.76 2.29
C ASN A 55 -1.93 -18.92 3.31
N SER A 56 -1.73 -20.17 2.85
CA SER A 56 -1.84 -21.33 3.72
C SER A 56 -0.93 -21.28 4.96
N ASP A 57 0.28 -20.72 4.82
CA ASP A 57 1.29 -20.70 5.88
C ASP A 57 1.75 -19.28 6.26
N SER A 58 1.22 -18.26 5.62
CA SER A 58 1.68 -16.89 5.86
C SER A 58 0.54 -15.89 5.81
N SER A 59 0.72 -14.78 6.49
CA SER A 59 -0.14 -13.62 6.37
C SER A 59 0.70 -12.37 6.17
N THR A 60 0.22 -11.47 5.32
CA THR A 60 0.90 -10.20 5.05
C THR A 60 -0.10 -9.07 5.20
N SER A 61 0.25 -8.10 6.01
CA SER A 61 -0.51 -6.87 6.17
C SER A 61 0.05 -5.78 5.27
N ALA A 62 -0.84 -5.04 4.61
CA ALA A 62 -0.49 -3.84 3.86
C ALA A 62 -1.28 -2.67 4.42
N TYR A 63 -0.60 -1.56 4.72
CA TYR A 63 -1.25 -0.41 5.33
C TYR A 63 -0.65 0.90 4.84
N LEU A 64 -1.48 1.94 4.90
CA LEU A 64 -1.13 3.30 4.50
C LEU A 64 -0.72 4.12 5.72
N SER A 65 0.34 4.88 5.56
CA SER A 65 0.64 6.02 6.42
C SER A 65 1.01 7.21 5.52
N PHE A 66 0.97 8.39 6.07
CA PHE A 66 1.30 9.59 5.30
C PHE A 66 1.92 10.65 6.20
N GLY A 67 2.72 11.49 5.56
CA GLY A 67 3.26 12.71 6.12
C GLY A 67 3.06 13.85 5.13
N GLU A 68 3.58 15.01 5.46
CA GLU A 68 3.53 16.15 4.55
C GLU A 68 4.34 15.84 3.28
N GLY A 69 3.68 15.86 2.14
CA GLY A 69 4.31 15.67 0.84
C GLY A 69 4.51 14.24 0.38
N PHE A 70 4.07 13.25 1.16
CA PHE A 70 4.28 11.86 0.77
C PHE A 70 3.27 10.91 1.42
N ILE A 71 3.15 9.72 0.81
CA ILE A 71 2.49 8.57 1.43
C ILE A 71 3.49 7.42 1.52
N ARG A 72 3.21 6.49 2.41
CA ARG A 72 3.98 5.27 2.56
C ARG A 72 3.04 4.08 2.62
N ILE A 73 3.25 3.11 1.72
CA ILE A 73 2.56 1.83 1.76
C ILE A 73 3.52 0.83 2.39
N SER A 74 3.15 0.31 3.55
CA SER A 74 3.99 -0.59 4.34
C SER A 74 3.44 -2.00 4.30
N PHE A 75 4.35 -2.97 4.23
CA PHE A 75 4.02 -4.40 4.24
C PHE A 75 4.73 -5.07 5.39
N GLN A 76 4.01 -5.91 6.10
CA GLN A 76 4.57 -6.69 7.20
C GLN A 76 4.07 -8.12 7.10
N SER A 77 4.98 -9.09 7.23
CA SER A 77 4.68 -10.51 7.07
C SER A 77 5.46 -11.33 8.08
N ASN A 78 4.97 -12.53 8.36
CA ASN A 78 5.71 -13.54 9.09
C ASN A 78 6.69 -14.33 8.20
N GLU A 79 6.71 -14.02 6.90
CA GLU A 79 7.66 -14.54 5.92
C GLU A 79 8.32 -13.38 5.18
N SER A 80 8.76 -13.60 3.94
CA SER A 80 9.37 -12.54 3.14
C SER A 80 8.32 -11.69 2.44
N VAL A 81 8.47 -10.35 2.48
CA VAL A 81 7.67 -9.42 1.67
C VAL A 81 8.36 -9.06 0.36
N GLY A 82 9.56 -9.60 0.10
CA GLY A 82 10.33 -9.28 -1.10
C GLY A 82 9.56 -9.55 -2.39
N ASN A 83 8.81 -10.64 -2.44
CA ASN A 83 8.01 -11.02 -3.61
C ASN A 83 6.80 -10.11 -3.85
N LEU A 84 6.38 -9.34 -2.84
CA LEU A 84 5.26 -8.42 -2.99
C LEU A 84 5.62 -7.23 -3.87
N PHE A 85 6.88 -6.90 -3.96
CA PHE A 85 7.33 -5.85 -4.88
C PHE A 85 6.84 -6.15 -6.31
N ASP A 86 7.09 -7.36 -6.79
CA ASP A 86 6.69 -7.76 -8.13
C ASP A 86 5.16 -7.82 -8.28
N ARG A 87 4.46 -8.23 -7.22
CA ARG A 87 3.00 -8.31 -7.24
C ARG A 87 2.32 -6.96 -7.27
N PHE A 88 2.89 -5.97 -6.59
CA PHE A 88 2.29 -4.63 -6.48
C PHE A 88 2.91 -3.61 -7.42
N SER A 89 4.07 -3.91 -7.98
CA SER A 89 4.68 -3.08 -9.01
C SER A 89 3.76 -3.01 -10.24
N GLY A 90 3.48 -1.80 -10.71
CA GLY A 90 2.60 -1.59 -11.86
C GLY A 90 1.10 -1.64 -11.56
N ARG A 91 0.68 -1.93 -10.34
CA ARG A 91 -0.73 -1.83 -9.97
C ARG A 91 -1.12 -0.38 -9.74
N VAL A 92 -2.39 -0.08 -10.01
CA VAL A 92 -2.92 1.26 -9.82
C VAL A 92 -3.31 1.46 -8.36
N LEU A 93 -2.83 2.54 -7.78
CA LEU A 93 -3.21 3.00 -6.45
C LEU A 93 -4.12 4.21 -6.61
N LYS A 94 -5.28 4.17 -5.97
CA LYS A 94 -6.19 5.31 -5.90
C LYS A 94 -6.05 5.96 -4.52
N LEU A 95 -5.72 7.23 -4.51
CA LEU A 95 -5.62 8.01 -3.29
C LEU A 95 -6.79 9.00 -3.25
N ILE A 96 -7.51 9.02 -2.13
CA ILE A 96 -8.62 9.95 -1.93
C ILE A 96 -8.29 10.86 -0.76
N ILE A 97 -8.31 12.17 -1.03
CA ILE A 97 -8.08 13.20 -0.04
C ILE A 97 -9.37 13.98 0.14
N VAL A 98 -9.93 13.96 1.35
CA VAL A 98 -11.14 14.68 1.70
C VAL A 98 -10.78 15.72 2.75
N ASN A 99 -10.87 16.95 2.32
CA ASN A 99 -10.48 18.09 3.16
C ASN A 99 -11.67 18.63 3.97
#